data_2472dcd2b8ee42ba227aa97e49c36e27
#
_entry.id   2472dcd2b8ee42ba227aa97e49c36e27
#
_cell.length_a   1.000
_cell.length_b   1.000
_cell.length_c   1.000
_cell.angle_alpha   90.00
_cell.angle_beta   90.00
_cell.angle_gamma   90.00
#
_symmetry.space_group_name_H-M   'P 1'
#
loop_
_entity.id
_entity.type
_entity.pdbx_description
1 polymer ?
#
loop_
_entity_poly.entity_id
_entity_poly.type
_entity_poly.pdbx_seq_one_letter_code
_entity_poly.pdbx_strand_id
1 'polypeptide(L)'
;MIRDQISRLYGANYFTRLDCVSGFHLIPVAESSIERTEFITPDGQYEFLTMPFGLKNAISVFQRAIMKALGELVYSFVVVYVDDILIISETMEEGIERIRTVFEKLTSVGFSLKLTKCSFLKKRIEFLGFEISEGNVKPNQGKIGALKNLPPSSNVP
;
A
#
# COMPACT_ATOMS: atom_id res chain seq x y z
N MET A 1 2.26 7.00 -14.27
CA MET A 1 2.43 6.38 -12.94
C MET A 1 1.08 6.23 -12.21
N ILE A 2 0.54 7.20 -11.43
CA ILE A 2 -0.81 7.02 -10.81
C ILE A 2 -1.90 6.95 -11.87
N ARG A 3 -1.82 7.74 -12.93
CA ARG A 3 -2.79 7.71 -14.05
C ARG A 3 -2.85 6.36 -14.77
N ASP A 4 -1.72 5.72 -14.98
CA ASP A 4 -1.67 4.40 -15.65
C ASP A 4 -2.26 3.29 -14.74
N GLN A 5 -2.15 3.44 -13.43
CA GLN A 5 -2.79 2.53 -12.49
C GLN A 5 -4.31 2.76 -12.42
N ILE A 6 -4.74 4.02 -12.51
CA ILE A 6 -6.17 4.37 -12.54
C ILE A 6 -6.84 3.88 -13.83
N SER A 7 -6.17 3.94 -14.98
CA SER A 7 -6.75 3.44 -16.24
C SER A 7 -7.08 1.95 -16.21
N ARG A 8 -6.40 1.17 -15.37
CA ARG A 8 -6.66 -0.27 -15.17
C ARG A 8 -7.91 -0.55 -14.35
N LEU A 9 -8.45 0.46 -13.66
CA LEU A 9 -9.67 0.33 -12.86
C LEU A 9 -10.95 0.38 -13.69
N TYR A 10 -10.83 0.79 -14.98
CA TYR A 10 -11.98 0.79 -15.89
C TYR A 10 -12.42 -0.64 -16.20
N GLY A 11 -13.72 -0.90 -16.08
CA GLY A 11 -14.32 -2.22 -16.29
C GLY A 11 -14.40 -3.10 -15.03
N ALA A 12 -13.72 -2.72 -13.95
CA ALA A 12 -13.85 -3.43 -12.69
C ALA A 12 -15.12 -3.02 -11.93
N ASN A 13 -15.82 -4.01 -11.37
CA ASN A 13 -17.05 -3.82 -10.60
C ASN A 13 -16.86 -4.09 -9.11
N TYR A 14 -15.84 -4.87 -8.75
CA TYR A 14 -15.55 -5.24 -7.37
C TYR A 14 -14.11 -4.89 -7.02
N PHE A 15 -13.96 -4.34 -5.83
CA PHE A 15 -12.70 -3.83 -5.31
C PHE A 15 -12.42 -4.42 -3.92
N THR A 16 -11.20 -4.89 -3.74
CA THR A 16 -10.71 -5.36 -2.43
C THR A 16 -9.46 -4.58 -2.07
N ARG A 17 -9.49 -3.88 -0.93
CA ARG A 17 -8.31 -3.21 -0.38
C ARG A 17 -7.74 -4.01 0.77
N LEU A 18 -6.45 -4.25 0.72
CA LEU A 18 -5.70 -4.92 1.78
C LEU A 18 -4.71 -3.92 2.40
N ASP A 19 -4.56 -3.99 3.72
CA ASP A 19 -3.62 -3.20 4.53
C ASP A 19 -2.58 -4.16 5.12
N CYS A 20 -1.30 -3.96 4.78
CA CYS A 20 -0.22 -4.80 5.28
C CYS A 20 0.22 -4.36 6.68
N VAL A 21 0.33 -5.32 7.61
CA VAL A 21 0.81 -5.07 8.97
C VAL A 21 2.32 -5.07 9.01
N SER A 22 2.89 -3.97 9.56
CA SER A 22 4.31 -3.92 9.98
C SER A 22 5.31 -4.52 8.97
N GLY A 23 4.99 -4.47 7.69
CA GLY A 23 5.77 -5.12 6.64
C GLY A 23 7.19 -4.57 6.52
N PHE A 24 7.49 -3.40 7.09
CA PHE A 24 8.84 -2.86 7.18
C PHE A 24 9.76 -3.78 7.99
N HIS A 25 9.27 -4.34 9.10
CA HIS A 25 10.06 -5.25 9.94
C HIS A 25 10.27 -6.65 9.35
N LEU A 26 9.67 -6.96 8.20
CA LEU A 26 9.97 -8.19 7.46
C LEU A 26 11.19 -8.07 6.56
N ILE A 27 11.66 -6.85 6.32
CA ILE A 27 12.75 -6.58 5.39
C ILE A 27 14.05 -6.48 6.20
N PRO A 28 15.02 -7.37 5.98
CA PRO A 28 16.31 -7.30 6.67
C PRO A 28 17.07 -6.06 6.22
N VAL A 29 17.79 -5.44 7.14
CA VAL A 29 18.78 -4.40 6.83
C VAL A 29 20.03 -5.09 6.24
N ALA A 30 20.59 -4.53 5.18
CA ALA A 30 21.85 -5.02 4.63
C ALA A 30 22.95 -4.93 5.69
N GLU A 31 23.79 -5.97 5.80
CA GLU A 31 24.85 -6.07 6.82
C GLU A 31 25.74 -4.81 6.88
N SER A 32 26.12 -4.29 5.72
CA SER A 32 26.92 -3.06 5.57
C SER A 32 26.19 -1.77 5.99
N SER A 33 24.92 -1.86 6.39
CA SER A 33 24.08 -0.71 6.75
C SER A 33 23.52 -0.82 8.17
N ILE A 34 23.74 -1.93 8.88
CA ILE A 34 23.25 -2.16 10.23
C ILE A 34 23.76 -1.08 11.19
N GLU A 35 25.07 -0.82 11.21
CA GLU A 35 25.70 0.22 12.04
C GLU A 35 25.06 1.61 11.87
N ARG A 36 24.54 1.91 10.68
CA ARG A 36 23.88 3.21 10.39
C ARG A 36 22.48 3.33 11.00
N THR A 37 21.98 2.28 11.60
CA THR A 37 20.68 2.22 12.27
C THR A 37 20.80 2.30 13.78
N GLU A 38 22.00 2.58 14.30
CA GLU A 38 22.29 2.68 15.72
C GLU A 38 21.39 3.68 16.43
N PHE A 39 20.98 3.30 17.63
CA PHE A 39 20.29 4.16 18.57
C PHE A 39 20.71 3.85 20.00
N ILE A 40 20.67 4.87 20.85
CA ILE A 40 21.11 4.78 22.25
C ILE A 40 19.90 4.87 23.14
N THR A 41 19.86 3.99 24.14
CA THR A 41 18.90 4.02 25.25
C THR A 41 19.66 4.08 26.57
N PRO A 42 18.99 4.36 27.72
CA PRO A 42 19.64 4.27 29.02
C PRO A 42 20.30 2.90 29.31
N ASP A 43 19.79 1.83 28.69
CA ASP A 43 20.25 0.45 28.92
C ASP A 43 21.38 0.02 27.96
N GLY A 44 21.70 0.84 26.95
CA GLY A 44 22.78 0.53 26.02
C GLY A 44 22.57 1.05 24.59
N GLN A 45 23.46 0.62 23.72
CA GLN A 45 23.47 0.92 22.29
C GLN A 45 22.93 -0.30 21.52
N TYR A 46 22.04 -0.03 20.58
CA TYR A 46 21.36 -1.05 19.80
C TYR A 46 21.34 -0.70 18.31
N GLU A 47 21.14 -1.70 17.50
CA GLU A 47 21.05 -1.60 16.04
C GLU A 47 19.79 -2.34 15.53
N PHE A 48 19.27 -1.93 14.39
CA PHE A 48 18.15 -2.63 13.77
C PHE A 48 18.66 -3.70 12.80
N LEU A 49 18.25 -4.94 13.01
CA LEU A 49 18.48 -6.03 12.05
C LEU A 49 17.43 -6.05 10.93
N THR A 50 16.28 -5.43 11.17
CA THR A 50 15.18 -5.28 10.23
C THR A 50 14.86 -3.81 10.02
N MET A 51 14.28 -3.46 8.88
CA MET A 51 14.08 -2.08 8.47
C MET A 51 13.16 -1.33 9.45
N PRO A 52 13.66 -0.32 10.18
CA PRO A 52 12.84 0.51 11.06
C PRO A 52 12.07 1.56 10.28
N PHE A 53 11.06 2.14 10.93
CA PHE A 53 10.41 3.35 10.43
C PHE A 53 11.38 4.54 10.44
N GLY A 54 11.16 5.50 9.53
CA GLY A 54 11.91 6.74 9.49
C GLY A 54 13.15 6.74 8.58
N LEU A 55 13.56 5.61 8.05
CA LEU A 55 14.62 5.59 7.04
C LEU A 55 14.14 6.25 5.73
N LYS A 56 14.96 7.12 5.16
CA LYS A 56 14.65 7.88 3.93
C LYS A 56 14.15 6.99 2.78
N ASN A 57 14.70 5.80 2.64
CA ASN A 57 14.39 4.89 1.54
C ASN A 57 13.40 3.77 1.93
N ALA A 58 12.92 3.73 3.17
CA ALA A 58 12.10 2.64 3.67
C ALA A 58 10.85 2.38 2.80
N ILE A 59 10.12 3.44 2.45
CA ILE A 59 8.91 3.36 1.61
C ILE A 59 9.21 2.73 0.25
N SER A 60 10.27 3.16 -0.43
CA SER A 60 10.62 2.64 -1.76
C SER A 60 11.15 1.21 -1.72
N VAL A 61 11.84 0.84 -0.66
CA VAL A 61 12.31 -0.55 -0.44
C VAL A 61 11.13 -1.46 -0.16
N PHE A 62 10.21 -1.03 0.70
CA PHE A 62 8.99 -1.76 1.03
C PHE A 62 8.11 -1.99 -0.20
N GLN A 63 7.83 -0.95 -0.97
CA GLN A 63 7.05 -1.07 -2.20
C GLN A 63 7.68 -2.05 -3.20
N ARG A 64 9.01 -2.02 -3.36
CA ARG A 64 9.71 -3.01 -4.21
C ARG A 64 9.57 -4.43 -3.68
N ALA A 65 9.63 -4.62 -2.36
CA ALA A 65 9.46 -5.93 -1.74
C ALA A 65 8.07 -6.51 -2.01
N ILE A 66 7.01 -5.72 -1.82
CA ILE A 66 5.63 -6.13 -2.15
C ILE A 66 5.48 -6.42 -3.65
N MET A 67 5.97 -5.54 -4.51
CA MET A 67 5.90 -5.74 -5.97
C MET A 67 6.62 -7.02 -6.38
N LYS A 68 7.77 -7.33 -5.79
CA LYS A 68 8.50 -8.57 -6.03
C LYS A 68 7.73 -9.80 -5.55
N ALA A 69 7.11 -9.72 -4.37
CA ALA A 69 6.29 -10.80 -3.81
C ALA A 69 5.08 -11.12 -4.69
N LEU A 70 4.38 -10.10 -5.17
CA LEU A 70 3.21 -10.24 -6.02
C LEU A 70 3.54 -10.59 -7.47
N GLY A 71 4.74 -10.27 -7.94
CA GLY A 71 5.21 -10.59 -9.28
C GLY A 71 4.31 -10.01 -10.39
N GLU A 72 3.90 -10.85 -11.33
CA GLU A 72 3.09 -10.43 -12.48
C GLU A 72 1.69 -9.95 -12.13
N LEU A 73 1.18 -10.27 -10.94
CA LEU A 73 -0.15 -9.85 -10.51
C LEU A 73 -0.27 -8.32 -10.49
N VAL A 74 0.82 -7.59 -10.20
CA VAL A 74 0.86 -6.11 -10.21
C VAL A 74 0.67 -5.50 -11.59
N TYR A 75 0.85 -6.29 -12.65
CA TYR A 75 0.60 -5.88 -14.05
C TYR A 75 -0.76 -6.34 -14.58
N SER A 76 -1.45 -7.21 -13.86
CA SER A 76 -2.74 -7.77 -14.22
C SER A 76 -3.89 -7.11 -13.45
N PHE A 77 -4.16 -7.55 -12.25
CA PHE A 77 -5.36 -7.15 -11.48
C PHE A 77 -5.04 -6.57 -10.08
N VAL A 78 -3.77 -6.35 -9.76
CA VAL A 78 -3.35 -5.77 -8.49
C VAL A 78 -2.75 -4.39 -8.72
N VAL A 79 -3.12 -3.43 -7.89
CA VAL A 79 -2.51 -2.10 -7.81
C VAL A 79 -1.86 -1.98 -6.44
N VAL A 80 -0.58 -1.62 -6.39
CA VAL A 80 0.19 -1.45 -5.16
C VAL A 80 0.61 -0.01 -5.01
N TYR A 81 0.33 0.55 -3.85
CA TYR A 81 0.83 1.86 -3.47
C TYR A 81 1.23 1.87 -1.99
N VAL A 82 2.52 1.81 -1.74
CA VAL A 82 3.09 1.70 -0.38
C VAL A 82 2.46 0.51 0.34
N ASP A 83 1.72 0.75 1.42
CA ASP A 83 1.08 -0.26 2.27
C ASP A 83 -0.29 -0.71 1.76
N ASP A 84 -0.89 0.05 0.83
CA ASP A 84 -2.20 -0.22 0.26
C ASP A 84 -2.11 -1.11 -0.99
N ILE A 85 -2.76 -2.26 -0.95
CA ILE A 85 -2.91 -3.18 -2.07
C ILE A 85 -4.37 -3.18 -2.50
N LEU A 86 -4.64 -2.85 -3.76
CA LEU A 86 -5.98 -2.89 -4.34
C LEU A 86 -6.06 -4.04 -5.35
N ILE A 87 -7.02 -4.94 -5.14
CA ILE A 87 -7.36 -6.02 -6.06
C ILE A 87 -8.66 -5.63 -6.75
N ILE A 88 -8.69 -5.79 -8.07
CA ILE A 88 -9.85 -5.46 -8.92
C ILE A 88 -10.39 -6.73 -9.57
N SER A 89 -11.71 -6.78 -9.80
CA SER A 89 -12.37 -7.87 -10.53
C SER A 89 -13.67 -7.39 -11.17
N GLU A 90 -14.10 -8.12 -12.21
CA GLU A 90 -15.37 -7.85 -12.89
C GLU A 90 -16.53 -8.57 -12.21
N THR A 91 -16.30 -9.79 -11.71
CA THR A 91 -17.29 -10.58 -10.99
C THR A 91 -16.83 -10.86 -9.56
N MET A 92 -17.78 -11.28 -8.71
CA MET A 92 -17.50 -11.64 -7.32
C MET A 92 -16.66 -12.92 -7.24
N GLU A 93 -16.97 -13.90 -8.06
CA GLU A 93 -16.29 -15.19 -8.12
C GLU A 93 -14.82 -15.00 -8.49
N GLU A 94 -14.58 -14.22 -9.54
CA GLU A 94 -13.24 -13.84 -9.94
C GLU A 94 -12.49 -13.09 -8.82
N GLY A 95 -13.20 -12.19 -8.12
CA GLY A 95 -12.66 -11.45 -6.99
C GLY A 95 -12.18 -12.37 -5.86
N ILE A 96 -12.94 -13.42 -5.55
CA ILE A 96 -12.57 -14.41 -4.52
C ILE A 96 -11.29 -15.16 -4.93
N GLU A 97 -11.20 -15.61 -6.17
CA GLU A 97 -10.02 -16.33 -6.68
C GLU A 97 -8.77 -15.42 -6.71
N ARG A 98 -8.93 -14.17 -7.12
CA ARG A 98 -7.85 -13.18 -7.11
C ARG A 98 -7.36 -12.87 -5.69
N ILE A 99 -8.28 -12.74 -4.72
CA ILE A 99 -7.94 -12.56 -3.31
C ILE A 99 -7.13 -13.76 -2.80
N ARG A 100 -7.57 -14.98 -3.08
CA ARG A 100 -6.86 -16.20 -2.70
C ARG A 100 -5.43 -16.20 -3.22
N THR A 101 -5.27 -15.94 -4.52
CA THR A 101 -3.95 -15.89 -5.18
C THR A 101 -3.03 -14.85 -4.54
N VAL A 102 -3.55 -13.66 -4.24
CA VAL A 102 -2.78 -12.60 -3.57
C VAL A 102 -2.40 -13.01 -2.13
N PHE A 103 -3.32 -13.64 -1.39
CA PHE A 103 -3.05 -14.11 -0.03
C PHE A 103 -1.94 -15.16 -0.01
N GLU A 104 -2.00 -16.14 -0.90
CA GLU A 104 -0.97 -17.18 -1.03
C GLU A 104 0.41 -16.56 -1.30
N LYS A 105 0.48 -15.60 -2.22
CA LYS A 105 1.73 -14.88 -2.54
C LYS A 105 2.27 -14.10 -1.35
N LEU A 106 1.43 -13.33 -0.66
CA LEU A 106 1.86 -12.52 0.49
C LEU A 106 2.28 -13.43 1.66
N THR A 107 1.52 -14.48 1.94
CA THR A 107 1.83 -15.43 3.02
C THR A 107 3.13 -16.18 2.77
N SER A 108 3.41 -16.57 1.52
CA SER A 108 4.64 -17.30 1.16
C SER A 108 5.92 -16.53 1.45
N VAL A 109 5.84 -15.20 1.54
CA VAL A 109 6.98 -14.32 1.86
C VAL A 109 6.85 -13.69 3.27
N GLY A 110 5.89 -14.15 4.08
CA GLY A 110 5.73 -13.76 5.47
C GLY A 110 4.95 -12.46 5.71
N PHE A 111 4.36 -11.83 4.68
CA PHE A 111 3.52 -10.65 4.88
C PHE A 111 2.23 -11.01 5.62
N SER A 112 1.88 -10.19 6.60
CA SER A 112 0.63 -10.29 7.36
C SER A 112 -0.31 -9.13 7.02
N LEU A 113 -1.62 -9.38 7.12
CA LEU A 113 -2.66 -8.40 6.81
C LEU A 113 -3.43 -7.99 8.07
N LYS A 114 -3.76 -6.72 8.17
CA LYS A 114 -4.65 -6.19 9.21
C LYS A 114 -6.10 -6.28 8.75
N LEU A 115 -6.73 -7.43 8.94
CA LEU A 115 -8.09 -7.70 8.44
C LEU A 115 -9.11 -6.64 8.82
N THR A 116 -8.99 -6.03 10.02
CA THR A 116 -9.88 -4.95 10.47
C THR A 116 -9.79 -3.68 9.63
N LYS A 117 -8.71 -3.51 8.87
CA LYS A 117 -8.50 -2.39 7.94
C LYS A 117 -8.71 -2.78 6.48
N CYS A 118 -8.89 -4.08 6.21
CA CYS A 118 -9.17 -4.56 4.86
C CYS A 118 -10.64 -4.34 4.50
N SER A 119 -10.89 -4.16 3.21
CA SER A 119 -12.25 -4.09 2.65
C SER A 119 -12.33 -5.06 1.49
N PHE A 120 -13.33 -5.97 1.51
CA PHE A 120 -13.45 -7.04 0.55
C PHE A 120 -14.65 -6.86 -0.37
N LEU A 121 -14.47 -7.09 -1.66
CA LEU A 121 -15.50 -7.19 -2.71
C LEU A 121 -16.52 -6.02 -2.67
N LYS A 122 -16.03 -4.80 -2.48
CA LYS A 122 -16.85 -3.60 -2.46
C LYS A 122 -17.10 -3.10 -3.88
N LYS A 123 -18.33 -2.67 -4.18
CA LYS A 123 -18.70 -1.99 -5.43
C LYS A 123 -18.21 -0.54 -5.50
N ARG A 124 -17.88 0.03 -4.33
CA ARG A 124 -17.33 1.37 -4.19
C ARG A 124 -16.25 1.35 -3.12
N ILE A 125 -15.13 1.99 -3.42
CA ILE A 125 -13.98 2.05 -2.50
C ILE A 125 -13.29 3.41 -2.59
N GLU A 126 -12.71 3.84 -1.48
CA GLU A 126 -11.79 4.97 -1.45
C GLU A 126 -10.35 4.44 -1.55
N PHE A 127 -9.59 4.93 -2.54
CA PHE A 127 -8.22 4.55 -2.76
C PHE A 127 -7.41 5.75 -3.27
N LEU A 128 -6.29 6.06 -2.61
CA LEU A 128 -5.39 7.18 -2.96
C LEU A 128 -6.07 8.56 -3.09
N GLY A 129 -7.13 8.80 -2.32
CA GLY A 129 -7.89 10.05 -2.38
C GLY A 129 -8.89 10.13 -3.54
N PHE A 130 -9.10 9.02 -4.24
CA PHE A 130 -10.15 8.87 -5.23
C PHE A 130 -11.25 7.95 -4.71
N GLU A 131 -12.48 8.26 -5.05
CA GLU A 131 -13.61 7.35 -4.94
C GLU A 131 -13.73 6.57 -6.25
N ILE A 132 -13.66 5.24 -6.15
CA ILE A 132 -13.71 4.32 -7.28
C ILE A 132 -15.01 3.53 -7.19
N SER A 133 -15.78 3.51 -8.25
CA SER A 133 -17.03 2.73 -8.37
C SER A 133 -17.24 2.37 -9.83
N GLU A 134 -17.93 1.27 -10.12
CA GLU A 134 -18.29 0.76 -11.45
C GLU A 134 -17.92 1.66 -12.64
N GLY A 135 -16.69 1.51 -13.16
CA GLY A 135 -16.19 2.26 -14.31
C GLY A 135 -15.95 3.77 -14.09
N ASN A 136 -16.16 4.29 -12.87
CA ASN A 136 -15.97 5.70 -12.55
C ASN A 136 -14.88 5.89 -11.49
N VAL A 137 -13.98 6.82 -11.75
CA VAL A 137 -12.98 7.28 -10.79
C VAL A 137 -13.16 8.78 -10.59
N LYS A 138 -13.52 9.18 -9.38
CA LYS A 138 -13.74 10.59 -9.02
C LYS A 138 -12.85 10.98 -7.86
N PRO A 139 -12.29 12.19 -7.84
CA PRO A 139 -11.58 12.68 -6.66
C PRO A 139 -12.53 12.69 -5.46
N ASN A 140 -12.04 12.27 -4.28
CA ASN A 140 -12.83 12.34 -3.06
C ASN A 140 -13.10 13.80 -2.66
N GLN A 141 -14.36 14.19 -2.70
CA GLN A 141 -14.78 15.58 -2.46
C GLN A 141 -14.47 16.05 -1.02
N GLY A 142 -14.44 15.15 -0.04
CA GLY A 142 -14.08 15.47 1.33
C GLY A 142 -12.65 15.99 1.46
N LYS A 143 -11.70 15.43 0.70
CA LYS A 143 -10.31 15.91 0.68
C LYS A 143 -10.15 17.21 -0.12
N ILE A 144 -10.92 17.40 -1.17
CA ILE A 144 -10.94 18.66 -1.94
C ILE A 144 -11.48 19.82 -1.09
N GLY A 145 -12.55 19.55 -0.30
CA GLY A 145 -13.10 20.54 0.64
C GLY A 145 -12.09 21.00 1.69
N ALA A 146 -11.33 20.06 2.24
CA ALA A 146 -10.26 20.36 3.20
C ALA A 146 -9.13 21.25 2.57
N LEU A 147 -8.77 20.99 1.32
CA LEU A 147 -7.79 21.81 0.59
C LEU A 147 -8.30 23.21 0.26
N LYS A 148 -9.60 23.36 -0.06
CA LYS A 148 -10.20 24.68 -0.32
C LYS A 148 -10.30 25.55 0.94
N ASN A 149 -10.35 24.96 2.12
CA ASN A 149 -10.46 25.63 3.40
C ASN A 149 -9.10 25.88 4.08
N LEU A 150 -7.98 25.51 3.43
CA LEU A 150 -6.65 25.87 3.91
C LEU A 150 -6.47 27.38 3.73
N PRO A 151 -6.08 28.11 4.79
CA PRO A 151 -5.69 29.50 4.64
C PRO A 151 -4.51 29.59 3.64
N PRO A 152 -4.42 30.66 2.81
CA PRO A 152 -3.27 30.83 1.94
C PRO A 152 -2.01 30.79 2.77
N SER A 153 -1.00 30.03 2.32
CA SER A 153 0.27 29.94 3.02
C SER A 153 0.84 31.36 3.10
N SER A 154 0.92 31.89 4.31
CA SER A 154 1.70 33.11 4.56
C SER A 154 3.15 32.72 4.34
N ASN A 155 3.69 33.01 3.16
CA ASN A 155 5.12 32.97 2.93
C ASN A 155 5.74 33.98 3.88
N VAL A 156 6.41 33.47 4.89
CA VAL A 156 7.36 34.28 5.67
C VAL A 156 8.60 34.44 4.81
N PRO A 157 9.10 35.66 4.64
CA PRO A 157 10.28 35.95 3.85
C PRO A 157 11.54 35.25 4.36
#